data_6f8c3ee46f4f08989c2c841eb3316e57
#
_entry.id   6f8c3ee46f4f08989c2c841eb3316e57
#
_cell.length_a   1.000
_cell.length_b   1.000
_cell.length_c   1.000
_cell.angle_alpha   90.00
_cell.angle_beta   90.00
_cell.angle_gamma   90.00
#
_symmetry.space_group_name_H-M   'P 1'
#
loop_
_entity.id
_entity.type
_entity.pdbx_description
1 polymer ?
#
loop_
_entity_poly.entity_id
_entity_poly.type
_entity_poly.pdbx_seq_one_letter_code
_entity_poly.pdbx_strand_id
1 'polypeptide(L)'
;MWKITWIQLMNRWRSNVWVCVELLLAFCLAWYMADYFFVEIYNRSLPSGRGYADVWQVEMGLLPETSPDYRVAESDSIAMLGNYERIKDRLCDYPGVQAMGAASECYSTPYTGCYYGIGLANAADTSKREAVMRYEIDPTTDFLSVFNHSYAKDGRPVSTSDFDWGDPRAIVTTRMVERKVFGEASA
;
A
#
# COMPACT_ATOMS: atom_id res chain seq x y z
N MET A 1 -9.25 24.77 -54.70
CA MET A 1 -8.20 24.84 -53.67
C MET A 1 -7.74 23.44 -53.20
N TRP A 2 -8.59 22.55 -52.84
CA TRP A 2 -8.20 21.18 -52.32
C TRP A 2 -7.29 20.38 -53.26
N LYS A 3 -7.50 20.39 -54.57
CA LYS A 3 -6.67 19.62 -55.53
C LYS A 3 -5.20 20.12 -55.57
N ILE A 4 -4.97 21.41 -55.43
CA ILE A 4 -3.62 21.99 -55.48
C ILE A 4 -2.87 21.62 -54.18
N THR A 5 -3.55 21.70 -53.05
CA THR A 5 -3.00 21.32 -51.76
C THR A 5 -2.64 19.82 -51.70
N TRP A 6 -3.50 18.96 -52.30
CA TRP A 6 -3.24 17.53 -52.39
C TRP A 6 -2.02 17.19 -53.26
N ILE A 7 -1.88 17.83 -54.43
CA ILE A 7 -0.72 17.64 -55.30
C ILE A 7 0.57 18.10 -54.65
N GLN A 8 0.54 19.22 -53.91
CA GLN A 8 1.70 19.69 -53.16
C GLN A 8 2.07 18.75 -51.99
N LEU A 9 1.06 18.19 -51.33
CA LEU A 9 1.25 17.20 -50.27
C LEU A 9 1.93 15.92 -50.79
N MET A 10 1.49 15.46 -51.96
CA MET A 10 2.03 14.24 -52.59
C MET A 10 3.44 14.46 -53.18
N ASN A 11 3.75 15.62 -53.70
CA ASN A 11 5.08 15.93 -54.25
C ASN A 11 6.18 16.04 -53.17
N ARG A 12 5.79 16.30 -51.91
CA ARG A 12 6.71 16.41 -50.78
C ARG A 12 6.44 15.29 -49.74
N TRP A 13 5.93 14.15 -50.19
CA TRP A 13 5.46 13.11 -49.29
C TRP A 13 6.53 12.64 -48.30
N ARG A 14 7.79 12.53 -48.72
CA ARG A 14 8.88 12.06 -47.83
C ARG A 14 9.13 13.06 -46.69
N SER A 15 9.12 14.37 -46.96
CA SER A 15 9.24 15.37 -45.94
C SER A 15 8.01 15.41 -45.02
N ASN A 16 6.81 15.28 -45.64
CA ASN A 16 5.55 15.29 -44.90
C ASN A 16 5.39 14.06 -44.01
N VAL A 17 5.84 12.86 -44.48
CA VAL A 17 5.84 11.65 -43.67
C VAL A 17 6.72 11.81 -42.42
N TRP A 18 7.90 12.46 -42.60
CA TRP A 18 8.78 12.70 -41.45
C TRP A 18 8.13 13.61 -40.41
N VAL A 19 7.52 14.70 -40.86
CA VAL A 19 6.76 15.62 -39.97
C VAL A 19 5.59 14.87 -39.27
N CYS A 20 4.87 13.99 -40.01
CA CYS A 20 3.82 13.20 -39.41
C CYS A 20 4.36 12.25 -38.33
N VAL A 21 5.51 11.63 -38.55
CA VAL A 21 6.16 10.76 -37.56
C VAL A 21 6.54 11.54 -36.31
N GLU A 22 7.16 12.73 -36.48
CA GLU A 22 7.51 13.61 -35.37
C GLU A 22 6.29 14.04 -34.56
N LEU A 23 5.21 14.45 -35.25
CA LEU A 23 3.96 14.82 -34.59
C LEU A 23 3.32 13.65 -33.87
N LEU A 24 3.36 12.47 -34.46
CA LEU A 24 2.82 11.25 -33.83
C LEU A 24 3.62 10.90 -32.57
N LEU A 25 4.94 10.95 -32.63
CA LEU A 25 5.79 10.72 -31.46
C LEU A 25 5.54 11.75 -30.36
N ALA A 26 5.46 13.03 -30.73
CA ALA A 26 5.15 14.11 -29.78
C ALA A 26 3.77 13.91 -29.13
N PHE A 27 2.77 13.51 -29.93
CA PHE A 27 1.42 13.21 -29.43
C PHE A 27 1.42 12.01 -28.49
N CYS A 28 2.09 10.91 -28.85
CA CYS A 28 2.21 9.74 -27.98
C CYS A 28 2.87 10.06 -26.63
N LEU A 29 3.92 10.88 -26.68
CA LEU A 29 4.64 11.31 -25.49
C LEU A 29 3.77 12.22 -24.61
N ALA A 30 3.08 13.17 -25.23
CA ALA A 30 2.14 14.06 -24.53
C ALA A 30 0.97 13.28 -23.92
N TRP A 31 0.44 12.31 -24.66
CA TRP A 31 -0.62 11.42 -24.16
C TRP A 31 -0.15 10.59 -22.95
N TYR A 32 1.03 9.96 -23.07
CA TYR A 32 1.62 9.19 -21.98
C TYR A 32 1.80 10.05 -20.71
N MET A 33 2.32 11.26 -20.88
CA MET A 33 2.49 12.17 -19.75
C MET A 33 1.14 12.58 -19.15
N ALA A 34 0.15 12.90 -19.99
CA ALA A 34 -1.18 13.28 -19.54
C ALA A 34 -1.87 12.13 -18.78
N ASP A 35 -1.77 10.90 -19.29
CA ASP A 35 -2.31 9.71 -18.65
C ASP A 35 -1.63 9.45 -17.30
N TYR A 36 -0.30 9.52 -17.26
CA TYR A 36 0.46 9.37 -16.03
C TYR A 36 0.05 10.40 -14.97
N PHE A 37 -0.02 11.68 -15.33
CA PHE A 37 -0.44 12.72 -14.39
C PHE A 37 -1.89 12.56 -13.97
N PHE A 38 -2.78 12.17 -14.88
CA PHE A 38 -4.18 11.93 -14.55
C PHE A 38 -4.34 10.79 -13.54
N VAL A 39 -3.67 9.68 -13.79
CA VAL A 39 -3.67 8.51 -12.87
C VAL A 39 -3.08 8.88 -11.52
N GLU A 40 -1.96 9.59 -11.50
CA GLU A 40 -1.29 10.00 -10.26
C GLU A 40 -2.18 10.96 -9.45
N ILE A 41 -2.75 11.98 -10.09
CA ILE A 41 -3.65 12.93 -9.42
C ILE A 41 -4.90 12.22 -8.92
N TYR A 42 -5.48 11.33 -9.73
CA TYR A 42 -6.64 10.54 -9.34
C TYR A 42 -6.32 9.66 -8.13
N ASN A 43 -5.22 8.92 -8.16
CA ASN A 43 -4.81 8.06 -7.05
C ASN A 43 -4.57 8.85 -5.76
N ARG A 44 -3.97 10.04 -5.86
CA ARG A 44 -3.78 10.92 -4.69
C ARG A 44 -5.09 11.51 -4.16
N SER A 45 -6.09 11.64 -5.00
CA SER A 45 -7.42 12.15 -4.59
C SER A 45 -8.29 11.08 -3.96
N LEU A 46 -7.97 9.79 -4.13
CA LEU A 46 -8.70 8.71 -3.52
C LEU A 46 -8.50 8.73 -2.00
N PRO A 47 -9.57 8.57 -1.21
CA PRO A 47 -9.43 8.40 0.21
C PRO A 47 -8.61 7.13 0.47
N SER A 48 -7.52 7.26 1.21
CA SER A 48 -6.63 6.13 1.54
C SER A 48 -7.33 5.08 2.42
N GLY A 49 -8.51 5.38 2.93
CA GLY A 49 -9.22 4.56 3.93
C GLY A 49 -8.51 4.51 5.28
N ARG A 50 -7.51 5.36 5.48
CA ARG A 50 -6.66 5.41 6.69
C ARG A 50 -6.47 6.87 7.10
N GLY A 51 -6.53 7.12 8.41
CA GLY A 51 -6.14 8.41 8.97
C GLY A 51 -4.62 8.46 9.13
N TYR A 52 -3.96 9.41 8.50
CA TYR A 52 -2.51 9.63 8.68
C TYR A 52 -2.20 10.91 9.48
N ALA A 53 -3.22 11.67 9.81
CA ALA A 53 -3.03 12.87 10.62
C ALA A 53 -2.46 12.44 11.97
N ASP A 54 -1.34 13.07 12.34
CA ASP A 54 -0.66 12.85 13.61
C ASP A 54 -0.12 11.42 13.86
N VAL A 55 0.03 10.62 12.80
CA VAL A 55 0.65 9.29 12.87
C VAL A 55 2.15 9.41 12.60
N TRP A 56 2.96 8.92 13.53
CA TRP A 56 4.42 8.86 13.42
C TRP A 56 4.85 7.42 13.16
N GLN A 57 5.74 7.24 12.20
CA GLN A 57 6.40 5.97 11.95
C GLN A 57 7.76 5.97 12.64
N VAL A 58 7.98 4.96 13.47
CA VAL A 58 9.26 4.70 14.12
C VAL A 58 9.85 3.43 13.53
N GLU A 59 11.00 3.55 12.91
CA GLU A 59 11.74 2.39 12.38
C GLU A 59 12.77 1.97 13.41
N MET A 60 12.80 0.68 13.69
CA MET A 60 13.77 0.08 14.59
C MET A 60 14.69 -0.83 13.80
N GLY A 61 15.99 -0.71 14.03
CA GLY A 61 16.98 -1.54 13.38
C GLY A 61 18.22 -1.70 14.26
N LEU A 62 19.03 -2.68 13.93
CA LEU A 62 20.35 -2.82 14.56
C LEU A 62 21.28 -1.72 14.05
N LEU A 63 22.12 -1.25 14.93
CA LEU A 63 23.23 -0.37 14.56
C LEU A 63 24.16 -1.12 13.59
N PRO A 64 24.74 -0.44 12.59
CA PRO A 64 25.73 -1.06 11.73
C PRO A 64 26.97 -1.47 12.56
N GLU A 65 27.62 -2.56 12.16
CA GLU A 65 28.83 -3.09 12.85
C GLU A 65 29.96 -2.07 12.96
N THR A 66 29.94 -1.06 12.10
CA THR A 66 30.92 0.04 12.12
C THR A 66 30.61 1.11 13.17
N SER A 67 29.45 1.04 13.82
CA SER A 67 29.08 1.98 14.87
C SER A 67 29.89 1.72 16.15
N PRO A 68 30.38 2.76 16.83
CA PRO A 68 31.09 2.61 18.11
C PRO A 68 30.20 2.03 19.23
N ASP A 69 28.88 2.17 19.07
CA ASP A 69 27.89 1.68 20.03
C ASP A 69 27.34 0.30 19.67
N TYR A 70 27.84 -0.32 18.57
CA TYR A 70 27.41 -1.66 18.16
C TYR A 70 27.84 -2.71 19.20
N ARG A 71 26.89 -3.54 19.61
CA ARG A 71 27.12 -4.64 20.55
C ARG A 71 26.68 -5.93 19.93
N VAL A 72 27.63 -6.85 19.71
CA VAL A 72 27.35 -8.19 19.14
C VAL A 72 26.30 -8.95 19.93
N ALA A 73 26.25 -8.80 21.24
CA ALA A 73 25.26 -9.45 22.09
C ALA A 73 23.80 -9.00 21.81
N GLU A 74 23.62 -7.81 21.19
CA GLU A 74 22.30 -7.30 20.83
C GLU A 74 21.84 -7.77 19.43
N SER A 75 22.71 -8.39 18.66
CA SER A 75 22.37 -8.97 17.34
C SER A 75 21.72 -10.36 17.44
N ASP A 76 21.70 -10.97 18.62
CA ASP A 76 20.96 -12.19 18.86
C ASP A 76 19.45 -11.96 18.78
N SER A 77 18.73 -12.86 18.16
CA SER A 77 17.27 -12.76 17.93
C SER A 77 16.47 -12.62 19.21
N ILE A 78 16.91 -13.26 20.30
CA ILE A 78 16.25 -13.15 21.62
C ILE A 78 16.48 -11.77 22.21
N ALA A 79 17.69 -11.26 22.12
CA ALA A 79 18.02 -9.91 22.58
C ALA A 79 17.27 -8.84 21.77
N MET A 80 17.16 -9.02 20.45
CA MET A 80 16.38 -8.14 19.58
C MET A 80 14.91 -8.09 19.98
N LEU A 81 14.30 -9.26 20.23
CA LEU A 81 12.90 -9.32 20.66
C LEU A 81 12.72 -8.62 22.02
N GLY A 82 13.61 -8.84 22.97
CA GLY A 82 13.58 -8.17 24.26
C GLY A 82 13.77 -6.66 24.17
N ASN A 83 14.59 -6.20 23.22
CA ASN A 83 14.75 -4.77 22.94
C ASN A 83 13.51 -4.17 22.30
N TYR A 84 12.89 -4.88 21.37
CA TYR A 84 11.64 -4.49 20.72
C TYR A 84 10.53 -4.30 21.78
N GLU A 85 10.31 -5.29 22.65
CA GLU A 85 9.30 -5.21 23.70
C GLU A 85 9.51 -4.03 24.64
N ARG A 86 10.76 -3.79 25.07
CA ARG A 86 11.09 -2.63 25.93
C ARG A 86 10.84 -1.29 25.26
N ILE A 87 11.11 -1.18 23.95
CA ILE A 87 10.87 0.05 23.20
C ILE A 87 9.38 0.25 23.03
N LYS A 88 8.66 -0.82 22.69
CA LYS A 88 7.20 -0.84 22.58
C LYS A 88 6.55 -0.33 23.87
N ASP A 89 6.90 -0.91 25.02
CA ASP A 89 6.36 -0.51 26.31
C ASP A 89 6.63 0.96 26.61
N ARG A 90 7.86 1.43 26.38
CA ARG A 90 8.22 2.83 26.59
C ARG A 90 7.46 3.80 25.68
N LEU A 91 7.18 3.40 24.44
CA LEU A 91 6.39 4.22 23.51
C LEU A 91 4.93 4.26 23.93
N CYS A 92 4.37 3.12 24.39
CA CYS A 92 3.00 3.08 24.92
C CYS A 92 2.83 3.98 26.17
N ASP A 93 3.84 4.01 27.03
CA ASP A 93 3.83 4.81 28.26
C ASP A 93 4.20 6.29 28.04
N TYR A 94 4.60 6.66 26.83
CA TYR A 94 5.05 8.03 26.57
C TYR A 94 3.88 9.02 26.57
N PRO A 95 3.95 10.11 27.37
CA PRO A 95 2.90 11.11 27.42
C PRO A 95 2.65 11.73 26.03
N GLY A 96 1.42 11.64 25.55
CA GLY A 96 1.01 12.15 24.25
C GLY A 96 0.84 11.09 23.17
N VAL A 97 1.29 9.87 23.38
CA VAL A 97 0.95 8.73 22.53
C VAL A 97 -0.45 8.25 22.90
N GLN A 98 -1.38 8.31 21.95
CA GLN A 98 -2.78 7.92 22.17
C GLN A 98 -3.01 6.45 21.85
N ALA A 99 -2.35 5.95 20.81
CA ALA A 99 -2.39 4.55 20.41
C ALA A 99 -1.07 4.19 19.72
N MET A 100 -0.66 2.96 19.85
CA MET A 100 0.51 2.42 19.17
C MET A 100 0.13 1.16 18.40
N GLY A 101 0.63 1.04 17.18
CA GLY A 101 0.49 -0.14 16.34
C GLY A 101 1.84 -0.58 15.84
N ALA A 102 2.08 -1.87 15.86
CA ALA A 102 3.26 -2.47 15.26
C ALA A 102 2.86 -3.38 14.10
N ALA A 103 3.62 -3.28 13.02
CA ALA A 103 3.40 -4.09 11.83
C ALA A 103 4.73 -4.40 11.14
N SER A 104 4.71 -5.39 10.26
CA SER A 104 5.84 -5.69 9.40
C SER A 104 6.20 -4.51 8.50
N GLU A 105 7.44 -4.48 8.04
CA GLU A 105 8.03 -3.40 7.21
C GLU A 105 7.16 -2.95 6.01
N CYS A 106 6.24 -3.80 5.58
CA CYS A 106 5.42 -3.56 4.40
C CYS A 106 4.21 -2.67 4.63
N TYR A 107 3.94 -2.24 5.86
CA TYR A 107 2.83 -1.35 6.15
C TYR A 107 3.17 0.14 6.06
N SER A 108 4.35 0.46 5.62
CA SER A 108 4.72 1.84 5.35
C SER A 108 3.71 2.52 4.43
N THR A 109 3.77 3.81 4.30
CA THR A 109 2.84 4.69 3.59
C THR A 109 2.34 4.11 2.26
N PRO A 110 1.18 4.51 1.73
CA PRO A 110 0.59 3.96 0.49
C PRO A 110 1.49 4.07 -0.75
N TYR A 111 2.63 4.75 -0.65
CA TYR A 111 3.56 5.00 -1.73
C TYR A 111 4.91 4.28 -1.60
N THR A 112 5.20 3.65 -0.49
CA THR A 112 6.43 2.87 -0.31
C THR A 112 6.13 1.41 -0.64
N GLY A 113 6.53 1.03 -1.82
CA GLY A 113 6.19 -0.21 -2.49
C GLY A 113 6.80 -1.48 -1.93
N CYS A 114 6.46 -1.87 -0.74
CA CYS A 114 6.66 -3.24 -0.29
C CYS A 114 5.35 -4.00 -0.50
N TYR A 115 5.30 -4.82 -1.54
CA TYR A 115 4.12 -5.59 -1.91
C TYR A 115 4.35 -7.07 -1.64
N TYR A 116 3.92 -7.56 -0.49
CA TYR A 116 3.69 -9.00 -0.36
C TYR A 116 2.27 -9.30 -0.84
N GLY A 117 2.16 -9.51 -2.15
CA GLY A 117 0.92 -10.01 -2.73
C GLY A 117 0.77 -11.49 -2.39
N ILE A 118 -0.34 -11.85 -1.79
CA ILE A 118 -0.76 -13.24 -1.65
C ILE A 118 -2.04 -13.47 -2.42
N GLY A 119 -2.22 -14.71 -2.89
CA GLY A 119 -3.50 -15.14 -3.44
C GLY A 119 -4.42 -15.58 -2.30
N LEU A 120 -5.50 -14.87 -2.08
CA LEU A 120 -6.59 -15.33 -1.22
C LEU A 120 -7.60 -16.07 -2.08
N ALA A 121 -7.91 -17.31 -1.75
CA ALA A 121 -8.87 -18.13 -2.49
C ALA A 121 -9.95 -18.69 -1.54
N ASN A 122 -11.14 -18.88 -2.10
CA ASN A 122 -12.20 -19.57 -1.40
C ASN A 122 -11.88 -21.07 -1.34
N ALA A 123 -11.89 -21.67 -0.16
CA ALA A 123 -11.59 -23.10 0.01
C ALA A 123 -12.64 -24.01 -0.65
N ALA A 124 -13.89 -23.54 -0.77
CA ALA A 124 -14.97 -24.28 -1.42
C ALA A 124 -15.00 -24.13 -2.95
N ASP A 125 -14.43 -23.03 -3.46
CA ASP A 125 -14.40 -22.72 -4.90
C ASP A 125 -13.11 -21.98 -5.24
N THR A 126 -12.08 -22.73 -5.59
CA THR A 126 -10.74 -22.21 -5.86
C THR A 126 -10.66 -21.34 -7.15
N SER A 127 -11.71 -21.29 -7.94
CA SER A 127 -11.80 -20.36 -9.08
C SER A 127 -12.01 -18.91 -8.59
N LYS A 128 -12.59 -18.73 -7.41
CA LYS A 128 -12.76 -17.45 -6.74
C LYS A 128 -11.52 -17.13 -5.93
N ARG A 129 -10.61 -16.44 -6.59
CA ARG A 129 -9.35 -15.99 -5.97
C ARG A 129 -9.07 -14.54 -6.32
N GLU A 130 -8.43 -13.84 -5.40
CA GLU A 130 -8.00 -12.46 -5.59
C GLU A 130 -6.57 -12.30 -5.10
N ALA A 131 -5.79 -11.49 -5.80
CA ALA A 131 -4.49 -11.04 -5.33
C ALA A 131 -4.71 -9.92 -4.31
N VAL A 132 -4.23 -10.10 -3.11
CA VAL A 132 -4.40 -9.15 -2.01
C VAL A 132 -3.06 -8.79 -1.41
N MET A 133 -2.96 -7.60 -0.87
CA MET A 133 -1.83 -7.23 -0.03
C MET A 133 -2.04 -7.81 1.36
N ARG A 134 -1.01 -8.47 1.87
CA ARG A 134 -0.99 -8.99 3.23
C ARG A 134 -0.15 -8.08 4.11
N TYR A 135 -0.68 -7.77 5.26
CA TYR A 135 0.04 -7.10 6.33
C TYR A 135 0.06 -8.01 7.55
N GLU A 136 1.21 -8.06 8.18
CA GLU A 136 1.37 -8.74 9.47
C GLU A 136 1.43 -7.67 10.55
N ILE A 137 0.51 -7.74 11.48
CA ILE A 137 0.41 -6.81 12.61
C ILE A 137 0.69 -7.54 13.91
N ASP A 138 1.25 -6.82 14.88
CA ASP A 138 1.37 -7.34 16.24
C ASP A 138 0.00 -7.23 16.94
N PRO A 139 -0.66 -8.35 17.26
CA PRO A 139 -1.99 -8.34 17.85
C PRO A 139 -2.00 -7.82 19.29
N THR A 140 -0.84 -7.67 19.92
CA THR A 140 -0.71 -7.09 21.27
C THR A 140 -0.76 -5.56 21.25
N THR A 141 -0.79 -4.95 20.06
CA THR A 141 -0.85 -3.50 19.83
C THR A 141 -2.17 -3.12 19.17
N ASP A 142 -2.57 -1.85 19.30
CA ASP A 142 -3.83 -1.38 18.71
C ASP A 142 -3.65 -0.76 17.32
N PHE A 143 -3.03 -1.52 16.43
CA PHE A 143 -2.69 -1.11 15.08
C PHE A 143 -3.89 -0.55 14.29
N LEU A 144 -5.05 -1.18 14.40
CA LEU A 144 -6.23 -0.79 13.62
C LEU A 144 -6.78 0.57 14.05
N SER A 145 -6.70 0.90 15.33
CA SER A 145 -7.10 2.22 15.86
C SER A 145 -6.17 3.34 15.43
N VAL A 146 -4.86 3.07 15.34
CA VAL A 146 -3.86 4.09 14.93
C VAL A 146 -4.23 4.69 13.57
N PHE A 147 -4.75 3.89 12.65
CA PHE A 147 -5.13 4.34 11.31
C PHE A 147 -6.62 4.65 11.15
N ASN A 148 -7.36 4.74 12.26
CA ASN A 148 -8.79 5.05 12.27
C ASN A 148 -9.60 4.11 11.33
N HIS A 149 -9.25 2.82 11.33
CA HIS A 149 -10.05 1.85 10.59
C HIS A 149 -11.47 1.75 11.16
N SER A 150 -12.43 1.46 10.31
CA SER A 150 -13.83 1.29 10.71
C SER A 150 -14.45 0.09 10.04
N TYR A 151 -15.43 -0.50 10.71
CA TYR A 151 -16.23 -1.57 10.15
C TYR A 151 -17.00 -1.12 8.92
N ALA A 152 -16.94 -1.89 7.85
CA ALA A 152 -17.60 -1.57 6.59
C ALA A 152 -19.15 -1.61 6.70
N LYS A 153 -19.69 -2.25 7.74
CA LYS A 153 -21.12 -2.45 7.95
C LYS A 153 -21.80 -1.23 8.59
N ASP A 154 -21.21 -0.72 9.64
CA ASP A 154 -21.83 0.29 10.51
C ASP A 154 -20.97 1.54 10.73
N GLY A 155 -19.74 1.55 10.21
CA GLY A 155 -18.80 2.66 10.38
C GLY A 155 -18.22 2.79 11.80
N ARG A 156 -18.49 1.84 12.69
CA ARG A 156 -17.93 1.82 14.04
C ARG A 156 -16.42 1.70 13.99
N PRO A 157 -15.66 2.41 14.82
CA PRO A 157 -14.22 2.23 14.93
C PRO A 157 -13.85 0.77 15.22
N VAL A 158 -12.78 0.31 14.62
CA VAL A 158 -12.23 -1.04 14.80
C VAL A 158 -11.01 -0.94 15.69
N SER A 159 -10.96 -1.79 16.73
CA SER A 159 -9.77 -2.02 17.53
C SER A 159 -9.17 -3.40 17.22
N THR A 160 -7.85 -3.53 17.38
CA THR A 160 -7.18 -4.82 17.26
C THR A 160 -7.73 -5.83 18.28
N SER A 161 -8.16 -5.37 19.44
CA SER A 161 -8.78 -6.20 20.47
C SER A 161 -10.17 -6.76 20.14
N ASP A 162 -10.80 -6.26 19.07
CA ASP A 162 -12.12 -6.75 18.63
C ASP A 162 -12.04 -8.17 18.01
N PHE A 163 -10.84 -8.66 17.72
CA PHE A 163 -10.63 -9.93 17.02
C PHE A 163 -9.96 -10.99 17.91
N ASP A 164 -10.35 -12.23 17.71
CA ASP A 164 -9.66 -13.37 18.30
C ASP A 164 -8.46 -13.78 17.42
N TRP A 165 -7.29 -13.31 17.80
CA TRP A 165 -6.03 -13.63 17.12
C TRP A 165 -5.47 -15.01 17.46
N GLY A 166 -6.14 -15.76 18.33
CA GLY A 166 -5.76 -17.15 18.68
C GLY A 166 -6.07 -18.15 17.57
N ASP A 167 -7.00 -17.85 16.66
CA ASP A 167 -7.25 -18.68 15.47
C ASP A 167 -6.31 -18.28 14.33
N PRO A 168 -5.34 -19.15 13.95
CA PRO A 168 -4.39 -18.86 12.88
C PRO A 168 -5.04 -18.76 11.48
N ARG A 169 -6.33 -19.07 11.36
CA ARG A 169 -7.11 -18.97 10.13
C ARG A 169 -7.91 -17.69 10.06
N ALA A 170 -7.97 -16.93 11.16
CA ALA A 170 -8.69 -15.67 11.19
C ALA A 170 -7.92 -14.63 10.36
N ILE A 171 -8.65 -13.93 9.49
CA ILE A 171 -8.12 -12.82 8.71
C ILE A 171 -9.08 -11.63 8.78
N VAL A 172 -8.52 -10.44 8.84
CA VAL A 172 -9.27 -9.20 8.66
C VAL A 172 -9.11 -8.75 7.22
N THR A 173 -10.21 -8.55 6.53
CA THR A 173 -10.18 -8.21 5.11
C THR A 173 -11.11 -7.06 4.77
N THR A 174 -10.92 -6.47 3.60
CA THR A 174 -11.81 -5.41 3.10
C THR A 174 -13.09 -6.02 2.51
N ARG A 175 -14.19 -5.29 2.59
CA ARG A 175 -15.48 -5.70 2.01
C ARG A 175 -15.39 -6.03 0.51
N MET A 176 -14.49 -5.38 -0.22
CA MET A 176 -14.29 -5.67 -1.64
C MET A 176 -13.73 -7.08 -1.86
N VAL A 177 -12.72 -7.47 -1.07
CA VAL A 177 -12.10 -8.79 -1.14
C VAL A 177 -13.08 -9.86 -0.68
N GLU A 178 -13.82 -9.60 0.41
CA GLU A 178 -14.87 -10.48 0.91
C GLU A 178 -15.88 -10.82 -0.19
N ARG A 179 -16.44 -9.81 -0.86
CA ARG A 179 -17.41 -10.01 -1.96
C ARG A 179 -16.84 -10.79 -3.13
N LYS A 180 -15.59 -10.52 -3.53
CA LYS A 180 -14.97 -11.21 -4.66
C LYS A 180 -14.66 -12.67 -4.37
N VAL A 181 -14.21 -12.98 -3.17
CA VAL A 181 -13.75 -14.33 -2.80
C VAL A 181 -14.89 -15.17 -2.24
N PHE A 182 -15.72 -14.61 -1.37
CA PHE A 182 -16.78 -15.35 -0.65
C PHE A 182 -18.19 -15.08 -1.19
N GLY A 183 -18.39 -14.01 -1.97
CA GLY A 183 -19.70 -13.61 -2.48
C GLY A 183 -20.49 -12.76 -1.48
N GLU A 184 -21.73 -12.37 -1.87
CA GLU A 184 -22.58 -11.49 -1.06
C GLU A 184 -23.20 -12.16 0.18
N ALA A 185 -23.03 -13.49 0.34
CA ALA A 185 -23.72 -14.28 1.36
C ALA A 185 -23.04 -14.30 2.73
N SER A 186 -21.91 -13.65 2.92
CA SER A 186 -21.15 -13.69 4.18
C SER A 186 -21.32 -12.42 5.03
N ALA A 187 -22.33 -11.61 4.76
CA ALA A 187 -22.60 -10.36 5.51
C ALA A 187 -23.68 -10.54 6.57
#